data_c194562f873bae63a9a33fa9cce4b1a1
#
_entry.id   c194562f873bae63a9a33fa9cce4b1a1
#
_cell.length_a   1.000
_cell.length_b   1.000
_cell.length_c   1.000
_cell.angle_alpha   90.00
_cell.angle_beta   90.00
_cell.angle_gamma   90.00
#
_symmetry.space_group_name_H-M   'P 1'
#
loop_
_entity.id
_entity.type
_entity.pdbx_description
1 polymer ?
#
loop_
_entity_poly.entity_id
_entity_poly.type
_entity_poly.pdbx_seq_one_letter_code
_entity_poly.pdbx_strand_id
1 'polypeptide(L)'
;MSIPLLVIVSGPPASGKTTLARQLAHELNLPLITKDDIKESLFDSLGWQDRAWSKKLGAATYHLLYYFLEAALAGGVSLIVESNFGPMSTSELKRLQEIYPFRPFQVMCRADGKT
;
A
#
# COMPACT_ATOMS: atom_id res chain seq x y z
N MET A 1 19.02 0.17 -18.07
CA MET A 1 18.28 -0.33 -16.92
C MET A 1 16.88 0.27 -16.90
N SER A 2 15.90 -0.58 -16.72
CA SER A 2 14.55 -0.09 -16.63
C SER A 2 14.25 0.38 -15.21
N ILE A 3 13.41 1.39 -15.09
CA ILE A 3 12.96 1.82 -13.77
C ILE A 3 11.85 0.89 -13.28
N PRO A 4 11.73 0.70 -11.97
CA PRO A 4 10.73 -0.23 -11.45
C PRO A 4 9.31 0.28 -11.63
N LEU A 5 8.37 -0.65 -11.65
CA LEU A 5 6.94 -0.38 -11.72
C LEU A 5 6.34 -0.43 -10.33
N LEU A 6 5.60 0.60 -9.97
CA LEU A 6 4.84 0.60 -8.73
C LEU A 6 3.35 0.59 -9.08
N VAL A 7 2.69 -0.54 -8.82
CA VAL A 7 1.25 -0.65 -9.02
C VAL A 7 0.57 -0.30 -7.71
N ILE A 8 -0.29 0.71 -7.74
CA ILE A 8 -0.98 1.20 -6.57
C ILE A 8 -2.45 0.83 -6.68
N VAL A 9 -2.89 -0.08 -5.81
CA VAL A 9 -4.29 -0.50 -5.77
C VAL A 9 -4.94 0.18 -4.59
N SER A 10 -5.95 1.01 -4.86
CA SER A 10 -6.63 1.75 -3.81
C SER A 10 -8.14 1.69 -4.02
N GLY A 11 -8.87 2.12 -3.01
CA GLY A 11 -10.32 2.11 -3.05
C GLY A 11 -10.87 2.05 -1.64
N PRO A 12 -12.19 2.28 -1.50
CA PRO A 12 -12.81 2.23 -0.18
C PRO A 12 -12.91 0.81 0.34
N PRO A 13 -13.23 0.64 1.62
CA PRO A 13 -13.47 -0.70 2.17
C PRO A 13 -14.54 -1.43 1.38
N ALA A 14 -14.40 -2.75 1.30
CA ALA A 14 -15.35 -3.63 0.61
C ALA A 14 -15.46 -3.35 -0.88
N SER A 15 -14.42 -2.82 -1.49
CA SER A 15 -14.40 -2.58 -2.95
C SER A 15 -13.74 -3.71 -3.72
N GLY A 16 -13.25 -4.75 -3.02
CA GLY A 16 -12.55 -5.85 -3.67
C GLY A 16 -11.08 -5.55 -3.96
N LYS A 17 -10.54 -4.48 -3.41
CA LYS A 17 -9.17 -4.07 -3.74
C LYS A 17 -8.12 -5.09 -3.30
N THR A 18 -8.34 -5.75 -2.16
CA THR A 18 -7.40 -6.76 -1.68
C THR A 18 -7.39 -7.98 -2.58
N THR A 19 -8.57 -8.43 -2.99
CA THR A 19 -8.69 -9.57 -3.90
C THR A 19 -8.01 -9.26 -5.24
N LEU A 20 -8.26 -8.08 -5.77
CA LEU A 20 -7.65 -7.66 -7.03
C LEU A 20 -6.14 -7.56 -6.90
N ALA A 21 -5.66 -6.97 -5.80
CA ALA A 21 -4.23 -6.81 -5.59
C ALA A 21 -3.52 -8.15 -5.52
N ARG A 22 -4.12 -9.13 -4.83
CA ARG A 22 -3.54 -10.46 -4.74
C ARG A 22 -3.52 -11.17 -6.08
N GLN A 23 -4.58 -10.99 -6.86
CA GLN A 23 -4.65 -11.57 -8.19
C GLN A 23 -3.58 -10.98 -9.10
N LEU A 24 -3.42 -9.66 -9.06
CA LEU A 24 -2.38 -8.99 -9.85
C LEU A 24 -0.99 -9.43 -9.44
N ALA A 25 -0.76 -9.58 -8.14
CA ALA A 25 0.54 -10.01 -7.64
C ALA A 25 0.89 -11.39 -8.18
N HIS A 26 -0.11 -12.29 -8.20
CA HIS A 26 0.10 -13.62 -8.71
C HIS A 26 0.37 -13.61 -10.22
N GLU A 27 -0.43 -12.87 -10.97
CA GLU A 27 -0.32 -12.85 -12.42
C GLU A 27 0.93 -12.15 -12.90
N LEU A 28 1.33 -11.07 -12.23
CA LEU A 28 2.51 -10.31 -12.61
C LEU A 28 3.77 -10.82 -11.94
N ASN A 29 3.63 -11.74 -11.00
CA ASN A 29 4.74 -12.30 -10.25
C ASN A 29 5.52 -11.20 -9.54
N LEU A 30 4.81 -10.31 -8.86
CA LEU A 30 5.38 -9.19 -8.13
C LEU A 30 5.07 -9.31 -6.65
N PRO A 31 5.96 -8.81 -5.79
CA PRO A 31 5.65 -8.75 -4.36
C PRO A 31 4.50 -7.79 -4.11
N LEU A 32 3.71 -8.12 -3.10
CA LEU A 32 2.55 -7.32 -2.72
C LEU A 32 2.71 -6.88 -1.27
N ILE A 33 2.52 -5.59 -1.04
CA ILE A 33 2.48 -5.03 0.31
C ILE A 33 1.09 -4.46 0.53
N THR A 34 0.40 -4.95 1.55
CA THR A 34 -0.92 -4.42 1.88
C THR A 34 -0.90 -3.73 3.23
N LYS A 35 -1.60 -2.62 3.31
CA LYS A 35 -1.73 -1.90 4.56
C LYS A 35 -2.36 -2.77 5.64
N ASP A 36 -3.38 -3.55 5.27
CA ASP A 36 -4.11 -4.36 6.25
C ASP A 36 -3.24 -5.47 6.83
N ASP A 37 -2.37 -6.09 6.03
CA ASP A 37 -1.48 -7.12 6.54
C ASP A 37 -0.51 -6.54 7.57
N ILE A 38 0.03 -5.35 7.30
CA ILE A 38 0.91 -4.67 8.25
C ILE A 38 0.15 -4.37 9.54
N LYS A 39 -1.06 -3.84 9.41
CA LYS A 39 -1.88 -3.48 10.55
C LYS A 39 -2.20 -4.70 11.41
N GLU A 40 -2.58 -5.82 10.77
CA GLU A 40 -2.85 -7.05 11.50
C GLU A 40 -1.62 -7.55 12.24
N SER A 41 -0.46 -7.51 11.61
CA SER A 41 0.78 -7.91 12.26
C SER A 41 1.06 -7.07 13.50
N LEU A 42 0.82 -5.77 13.41
CA LEU A 42 1.03 -4.89 14.54
C LEU A 42 0.07 -5.19 15.69
N PHE A 43 -1.21 -5.41 15.37
CA PHE A 43 -2.18 -5.74 16.40
C PHE A 43 -1.93 -7.12 17.02
N ASP A 44 -1.52 -8.08 16.21
CA ASP A 44 -1.19 -9.41 16.70
C ASP A 44 0.01 -9.38 17.64
N SER A 45 1.01 -8.56 17.32
CA SER A 45 2.24 -8.48 18.10
C SER A 45 2.09 -7.62 19.34
N LEU A 46 1.36 -6.52 19.25
CA LEU A 46 1.32 -5.50 20.29
C LEU A 46 0.00 -5.48 21.05
N GLY A 47 -1.02 -6.14 20.52
CA GLY A 47 -2.33 -6.21 21.16
C GLY A 47 -3.15 -4.96 20.95
N TRP A 48 -4.37 -4.99 21.48
CA TRP A 48 -5.28 -3.85 21.42
C TRP A 48 -5.45 -3.30 22.83
N GLN A 49 -5.54 -1.99 22.95
CA GLN A 49 -5.76 -1.35 24.25
C GLN A 49 -7.00 -0.46 24.20
N ASP A 50 -6.90 0.67 23.50
CA ASP A 50 -8.00 1.62 23.41
C ASP A 50 -7.92 2.35 22.06
N ARG A 51 -8.79 3.35 21.90
CA ARG A 51 -8.86 4.09 20.63
C ARG A 51 -7.57 4.84 20.34
N ALA A 52 -6.97 5.45 21.36
CA ALA A 52 -5.73 6.17 21.18
C ALA A 52 -4.62 5.23 20.73
N TRP A 53 -4.58 4.05 21.29
CA TRP A 53 -3.63 2.99 20.90
C TRP A 53 -3.84 2.58 19.46
N SER A 54 -5.10 2.40 19.06
CA SER A 54 -5.45 2.02 17.70
C SER A 54 -4.99 3.07 16.70
N LYS A 55 -5.12 4.35 17.05
CA LYS A 55 -4.64 5.43 16.19
C LYS A 55 -3.12 5.41 16.06
N LYS A 56 -2.41 5.10 17.13
CA LYS A 56 -0.96 4.98 17.08
C LYS A 56 -0.54 3.85 16.15
N LEU A 57 -1.21 2.72 16.24
CA LEU A 57 -0.90 1.59 15.36
C LEU A 57 -1.25 1.89 13.92
N GLY A 58 -2.32 2.67 13.68
CA GLY A 58 -2.65 3.12 12.34
C GLY A 58 -1.56 3.99 11.74
N ALA A 59 -1.03 4.93 12.53
CA ALA A 59 0.07 5.77 12.07
C ALA A 59 1.32 4.94 11.81
N ALA A 60 1.63 4.00 12.72
CA ALA A 60 2.78 3.12 12.55
C ALA A 60 2.64 2.28 11.29
N THR A 61 1.41 1.84 10.97
CA THR A 61 1.16 1.07 9.77
C THR A 61 1.58 1.83 8.51
N TYR A 62 1.23 3.12 8.43
CA TYR A 62 1.60 3.93 7.27
C TYR A 62 3.10 4.19 7.22
N HIS A 63 3.74 4.41 8.37
CA HIS A 63 5.20 4.56 8.41
C HIS A 63 5.90 3.33 7.86
N LEU A 64 5.44 2.14 8.26
CA LEU A 64 6.03 0.91 7.79
C LEU A 64 5.74 0.68 6.31
N LEU A 65 4.54 1.01 5.87
CA LEU A 65 4.18 0.89 4.47
C LEU A 65 5.14 1.69 3.60
N TYR A 66 5.36 2.95 3.96
CA TYR A 66 6.27 3.81 3.19
C TYR A 66 7.71 3.37 3.32
N TYR A 67 8.10 2.86 4.47
CA TYR A 67 9.44 2.33 4.64
C TYR A 67 9.70 1.17 3.67
N PHE A 68 8.76 0.24 3.57
CA PHE A 68 8.91 -0.89 2.67
C PHE A 68 8.90 -0.45 1.20
N LEU A 69 8.05 0.51 0.86
CA LEU A 69 8.05 1.06 -0.50
C LEU A 69 9.39 1.67 -0.85
N GLU A 70 9.91 2.46 0.06
CA GLU A 70 11.18 3.14 -0.16
C GLU A 70 12.32 2.13 -0.32
N ALA A 71 12.34 1.11 0.53
CA ALA A 71 13.36 0.08 0.44
C ALA A 71 13.31 -0.66 -0.89
N ALA A 72 12.12 -1.00 -1.35
CA ALA A 72 11.96 -1.72 -2.62
C ALA A 72 12.37 -0.84 -3.79
N LEU A 73 11.93 0.41 -3.80
CA LEU A 73 12.22 1.31 -4.90
C LEU A 73 13.71 1.67 -4.95
N ALA A 74 14.34 1.83 -3.79
CA ALA A 74 15.78 2.07 -3.73
C ALA A 74 16.56 0.90 -4.32
N GLY A 75 16.03 -0.33 -4.18
CA GLY A 75 16.65 -1.50 -4.77
C GLY A 75 16.23 -1.79 -6.20
N GLY A 76 15.41 -0.93 -6.79
CA GLY A 76 14.95 -1.12 -8.16
C GLY A 76 13.94 -2.24 -8.33
N VAL A 77 13.19 -2.55 -7.30
CA VAL A 77 12.24 -3.67 -7.30
C VAL A 77 10.84 -3.17 -7.64
N SER A 78 10.23 -3.78 -8.66
CA SER A 78 8.83 -3.52 -8.99
C SER A 78 7.94 -4.22 -7.97
N LEU A 79 6.83 -3.58 -7.61
CA LEU A 79 5.95 -4.14 -6.60
C LEU A 79 4.54 -3.59 -6.71
N ILE A 80 3.65 -4.21 -5.96
CA ILE A 80 2.25 -3.77 -5.85
C ILE A 80 2.02 -3.34 -4.41
N VAL A 81 1.36 -2.20 -4.22
CA VAL A 81 0.94 -1.75 -2.90
C VAL A 81 -0.56 -1.55 -2.89
N GLU A 82 -1.20 -1.99 -1.82
CA GLU A 82 -2.65 -1.85 -1.67
C GLU A 82 -2.94 -1.05 -0.41
N SER A 83 -3.69 0.02 -0.56
CA SER A 83 -4.03 0.89 0.55
C SER A 83 -5.11 1.89 0.13
N ASN A 84 -5.64 2.58 1.12
CA ASN A 84 -6.53 3.71 0.93
C ASN A 84 -5.70 4.99 0.92
N PHE A 85 -5.20 5.39 -0.24
CA PHE A 85 -4.37 6.58 -0.32
C PHE A 85 -5.23 7.84 -0.43
N GLY A 86 -4.99 8.80 0.47
CA GLY A 86 -5.62 10.10 0.44
C GLY A 86 -4.67 11.18 -0.05
N PRO A 87 -5.04 12.44 0.09
CA PRO A 87 -4.20 13.54 -0.43
C PRO A 87 -2.78 13.56 0.12
N MET A 88 -2.61 13.24 1.41
CA MET A 88 -1.27 13.18 2.00
C MET A 88 -0.44 12.07 1.38
N SER A 89 -1.08 10.93 1.13
CA SER A 89 -0.39 9.82 0.51
C SER A 89 0.06 10.15 -0.90
N THR A 90 -0.71 10.97 -1.62
CA THR A 90 -0.32 11.43 -2.94
C THR A 90 0.96 12.26 -2.86
N SER A 91 1.07 13.15 -1.87
CA SER A 91 2.26 13.95 -1.66
C SER A 91 3.47 13.07 -1.37
N GLU A 92 3.29 12.05 -0.53
CA GLU A 92 4.38 11.13 -0.21
C GLU A 92 4.83 10.36 -1.42
N LEU A 93 3.90 9.93 -2.26
CA LEU A 93 4.26 9.20 -3.48
C LEU A 93 5.03 10.08 -4.44
N LYS A 94 4.66 11.36 -4.54
CA LYS A 94 5.41 12.30 -5.37
C LYS A 94 6.82 12.49 -4.84
N ARG A 95 6.96 12.63 -3.52
CA ARG A 95 8.27 12.78 -2.90
C ARG A 95 9.15 11.57 -3.17
N LEU A 96 8.58 10.38 -3.06
CA LEU A 96 9.32 9.16 -3.33
C LEU A 96 9.75 9.08 -4.80
N GLN A 97 8.88 9.51 -5.71
CA GLN A 97 9.19 9.47 -7.13
C GLN A 97 10.34 10.41 -7.49
N GLU A 98 10.46 11.52 -6.76
CA GLU A 98 11.56 12.45 -6.96
C GLU A 98 12.89 11.88 -6.49
N ILE A 99 12.85 11.07 -5.43
CA ILE A 99 14.07 10.48 -4.88
C ILE A 99 14.43 9.18 -5.58
N TYR A 100 13.44 8.33 -5.82
CA TYR A 100 13.62 7.01 -6.44
C TYR A 100 12.73 6.92 -7.66
N PRO A 101 13.26 7.07 -8.87
CA PRO A 101 12.42 7.03 -10.07
C PRO A 101 11.66 5.71 -10.18
N PHE A 102 10.37 5.79 -10.44
CA PHE A 102 9.55 4.62 -10.70
C PHE A 102 8.41 5.00 -11.63
N ARG A 103 7.81 4.00 -12.24
CA ARG A 103 6.65 4.16 -13.11
C ARG A 103 5.40 3.84 -12.31
N PRO A 104 4.56 4.82 -12.01
CA PRO A 104 3.34 4.55 -11.27
C PRO A 104 2.24 4.02 -12.19
N PHE A 105 1.46 3.08 -11.68
CA PHE A 105 0.27 2.59 -12.34
C PHE A 105 -0.81 2.48 -11.27
N GLN A 106 -1.82 3.33 -11.36
CA GLN A 106 -2.86 3.40 -10.34
C GLN A 106 -4.09 2.64 -10.77
N VAL A 107 -4.58 1.80 -9.87
CA VAL A 107 -5.82 1.04 -10.06
C VAL A 107 -6.76 1.46 -8.95
N MET A 108 -7.88 2.08 -9.32
CA MET A 108 -8.86 2.54 -8.36
C MET A 108 -10.05 1.60 -8.37
N CYS A 109 -10.27 0.90 -7.26
CA CYS A 109 -11.45 0.07 -7.11
C CYS A 109 -12.59 0.93 -6.56
N ARG A 110 -13.80 0.63 -6.98
CA ARG A 110 -14.98 1.36 -6.52
C ARG A 110 -15.92 0.41 -5.82
N ALA A 111 -16.47 0.88 -4.71
CA ALA A 111 -17.58 0.20 -4.08
C ALA A 111 -18.83 0.65 -4.80
N ASP A 112 -19.28 -0.15 -5.75
CA ASP A 112 -20.45 0.21 -6.54
C ASP A 112 -21.70 -0.25 -5.83
N GLY A 113 -22.37 0.67 -5.20
CA GLY A 113 -23.56 0.35 -4.43
C GLY A 113 -24.73 -0.15 -5.24
N LYS A 114 -24.62 -0.13 -6.53
CA LYS A 114 -25.69 -0.60 -7.39
C LYS A 114 -25.63 -2.05 -7.71
N THR A 115 -24.53 -2.61 -7.55
CA THR A 115 -24.36 -4.01 -7.91
C THR A 115 -25.23 -4.93 -7.12
#